data_beaf492225e4c53197402094124bc4a7
#
_entry.id   beaf492225e4c53197402094124bc4a7
#
_cell.length_a   1.000
_cell.length_b   1.000
_cell.length_c   1.000
_cell.angle_alpha   90.00
_cell.angle_beta   90.00
_cell.angle_gamma   90.00
#
_symmetry.space_group_name_H-M   'P 1'
#
loop_
_entity.id
_entity.type
_entity.pdbx_description
1 polymer ?
#
loop_
_entity_poly.entity_id
_entity_poly.type
_entity_poly.pdbx_seq_one_letter_code
_entity_poly.pdbx_strand_id
1 'polypeptide(L)'
;MARKLYPLGIQTFSEIRTNDNLYIDKTAYIYRMANTDGKFIFLSRPRRFGKSLLVSTLQSYFEGRKELFKGLAIDRLEKEWTEYPVLHFDLSGGKHQEEDQLNRYLDYILKYNEHRFDIKCDAVDANVRLANLISSVYNKTGKQVVVLIDEYDAPLLDVAHQDERLESLRYIMRNFYSPLKQCEPMLRFVFLTGITKFSQLSIFSELNNITNISMDEAYAGICGITKEELLTQMSDDIDRLAAKMSITKEEAILQLTDNYDGYHFTYPSPDIFNPYSLLNCFSKEKIGAYWFGSGTPTFLIEMMRKFKVLPSSIGNIYAKLSSFDAPTENMTSIIPLLYQSGYITIKDYDKELKLYKLDIPNKEISIGLYESLLPNYVTTEIDEGKVVIARMSAFINSGDIDGALSLLQTFLATVPYCDNTLYEGHYQQMLYIIFALLADYRIIVEQRTAKGRTDITLETHDHVFIIELKFDKTAEEALEQIEAKRYADAFALSGKKIVKVGIAFSVKDERNITEWIIR
;
A
#
# COMPACT_ATOMS: atom_id res chain seq x y z
N MET A 1 29.70 13.26 -9.65
CA MET A 1 29.64 11.92 -10.30
C MET A 1 28.58 11.93 -11.38
N ALA A 2 28.68 11.05 -12.41
CA ALA A 2 27.58 10.91 -13.36
C ALA A 2 26.31 10.42 -12.63
N ARG A 3 25.15 10.93 -13.02
CA ARG A 3 23.86 10.51 -12.43
C ARG A 3 23.61 9.03 -12.73
N LYS A 4 23.35 8.23 -11.71
CA LYS A 4 22.85 6.86 -11.89
C LYS A 4 21.40 6.90 -12.37
N LEU A 5 21.06 6.04 -13.31
CA LEU A 5 19.68 5.90 -13.78
C LEU A 5 18.83 5.19 -12.71
N TYR A 6 17.59 5.61 -12.58
CA TYR A 6 16.66 4.93 -11.70
C TYR A 6 16.14 3.64 -12.34
N PRO A 7 16.09 2.52 -11.61
CA PRO A 7 15.64 1.23 -12.16
C PRO A 7 14.11 1.16 -12.22
N LEU A 8 13.48 2.12 -12.89
CA LEU A 8 12.03 2.13 -13.06
C LEU A 8 11.60 0.96 -13.95
N GLY A 9 10.79 0.05 -13.38
CA GLY A 9 10.35 -1.15 -14.08
C GLY A 9 11.37 -2.29 -14.13
N ILE A 10 12.58 -2.12 -13.55
CA ILE A 10 13.60 -3.15 -13.45
C ILE A 10 13.59 -3.73 -12.04
N GLN A 11 13.35 -5.03 -11.94
CA GLN A 11 13.38 -5.76 -10.67
C GLN A 11 14.46 -6.85 -10.61
N THR A 12 15.30 -6.94 -11.65
CA THR A 12 16.40 -7.88 -11.76
C THR A 12 17.70 -7.27 -11.21
N PHE A 13 18.16 -7.75 -10.06
CA PHE A 13 19.32 -7.23 -9.37
C PHE A 13 20.59 -7.23 -10.25
N SER A 14 20.83 -8.33 -10.98
CA SER A 14 22.00 -8.42 -11.87
C SER A 14 21.98 -7.35 -12.95
N GLU A 15 20.82 -7.03 -13.53
CA GLU A 15 20.68 -5.98 -14.52
C GLU A 15 20.97 -4.60 -13.92
N ILE A 16 20.41 -4.31 -12.75
CA ILE A 16 20.64 -3.05 -12.03
C ILE A 16 22.14 -2.85 -11.76
N ARG A 17 22.82 -3.90 -11.31
CA ARG A 17 24.26 -3.82 -10.99
C ARG A 17 25.16 -3.75 -12.21
N THR A 18 24.83 -4.49 -13.27
CA THR A 18 25.60 -4.49 -14.52
C THR A 18 25.48 -3.16 -15.26
N ASN A 19 24.30 -2.54 -15.23
CA ASN A 19 24.05 -1.25 -15.88
C ASN A 19 24.40 -0.04 -14.99
N ASP A 20 24.98 -0.26 -13.82
CA ASP A 20 25.30 0.77 -12.81
C ASP A 20 24.10 1.69 -12.48
N ASN A 21 22.89 1.13 -12.43
CA ASN A 21 21.71 1.86 -12.01
C ASN A 21 21.74 2.12 -10.49
N LEU A 22 20.91 3.04 -10.03
CA LEU A 22 20.76 3.31 -8.60
C LEU A 22 20.25 2.04 -7.88
N TYR A 23 20.96 1.62 -6.86
CA TYR A 23 20.54 0.54 -5.95
C TYR A 23 20.65 1.01 -4.51
N ILE A 24 19.56 1.03 -3.80
CA ILE A 24 19.53 1.29 -2.34
C ILE A 24 19.91 -0.01 -1.65
N ASP A 25 21.02 0.00 -0.94
CA ASP A 25 21.64 -1.23 -0.44
C ASP A 25 20.86 -1.85 0.73
N LYS A 26 20.25 -2.99 0.48
CA LYS A 26 19.55 -3.83 1.47
C LYS A 26 20.29 -5.14 1.78
N THR A 27 21.52 -5.27 1.31
CA THR A 27 22.22 -6.57 1.35
C THR A 27 22.65 -7.02 2.74
N ALA A 28 22.72 -6.11 3.74
CA ALA A 28 22.92 -6.48 5.13
C ALA A 28 21.75 -7.34 5.67
N TYR A 29 20.51 -7.04 5.26
CA TYR A 29 19.33 -7.85 5.62
C TYR A 29 19.40 -9.24 4.98
N ILE A 30 19.87 -9.34 3.73
CA ILE A 30 20.06 -10.62 3.03
C ILE A 30 21.05 -11.51 3.77
N TYR A 31 22.21 -10.96 4.13
CA TYR A 31 23.22 -11.68 4.90
C TYR A 31 22.64 -12.18 6.23
N ARG A 32 21.91 -11.33 6.93
CA ARG A 32 21.27 -11.68 8.19
C ARG A 32 20.27 -12.82 8.00
N MET A 33 19.31 -12.70 7.06
CA MET A 33 18.33 -13.77 6.78
C MET A 33 19.00 -15.10 6.46
N ALA A 34 20.00 -15.08 5.59
CA ALA A 34 20.66 -16.29 5.11
C ALA A 34 21.47 -17.01 6.21
N ASN A 35 21.88 -16.29 7.27
CA ASN A 35 22.83 -16.81 8.25
C ASN A 35 22.30 -16.92 9.70
N THR A 36 21.18 -16.25 10.05
CA THR A 36 20.71 -16.18 11.45
C THR A 36 19.27 -16.58 11.70
N ASP A 37 18.37 -16.42 10.76
CA ASP A 37 16.92 -16.43 11.05
C ASP A 37 16.17 -17.71 10.65
N GLY A 38 16.88 -18.76 10.37
CA GLY A 38 16.28 -20.05 10.05
C GLY A 38 16.17 -20.34 8.54
N LYS A 39 15.55 -21.46 8.22
CA LYS A 39 15.56 -22.00 6.87
C LYS A 39 14.35 -21.54 6.02
N PHE A 40 13.20 -21.35 6.65
CA PHE A 40 11.95 -20.97 5.99
C PHE A 40 11.56 -19.54 6.45
N ILE A 41 11.62 -18.60 5.53
CA ILE A 41 11.36 -17.18 5.81
C ILE A 41 10.16 -16.71 4.99
N PHE A 42 9.26 -15.99 5.65
CA PHE A 42 8.11 -15.33 5.02
C PHE A 42 8.17 -13.83 5.22
N LEU A 43 7.93 -13.07 4.13
CA LEU A 43 7.82 -11.60 4.15
C LEU A 43 6.61 -11.14 3.34
N SER A 44 5.68 -10.43 3.98
CA SER A 44 4.65 -9.66 3.26
C SER A 44 4.99 -8.17 3.25
N ARG A 45 4.77 -7.52 2.10
CA ARG A 45 4.86 -6.06 1.92
C ARG A 45 3.85 -5.62 0.86
N PRO A 46 3.37 -4.38 0.90
CA PRO A 46 2.48 -3.85 -0.13
C PRO A 46 3.10 -3.94 -1.53
N ARG A 47 2.29 -3.76 -2.55
CA ARG A 47 2.77 -3.66 -3.93
C ARG A 47 3.76 -2.50 -4.08
N ARG A 48 4.75 -2.67 -5.00
CA ARG A 48 5.73 -1.63 -5.35
C ARG A 48 6.76 -1.29 -4.26
N PHE A 49 6.92 -2.13 -3.23
CA PHE A 49 7.95 -1.95 -2.18
C PHE A 49 9.28 -2.64 -2.45
N GLY A 50 9.46 -3.30 -3.60
CA GLY A 50 10.74 -3.90 -3.98
C GLY A 50 10.90 -5.38 -3.57
N LYS A 51 9.80 -6.11 -3.31
CA LYS A 51 9.81 -7.56 -3.00
C LYS A 51 10.54 -8.39 -4.07
N SER A 52 10.15 -8.24 -5.34
CA SER A 52 10.75 -8.98 -6.45
C SER A 52 12.25 -8.65 -6.65
N LEU A 53 12.65 -7.40 -6.40
CA LEU A 53 14.06 -7.03 -6.37
C LEU A 53 14.80 -7.74 -5.24
N LEU A 54 14.20 -7.85 -4.05
CA LEU A 54 14.76 -8.60 -2.93
C LEU A 54 14.92 -10.10 -3.29
N VAL A 55 13.91 -10.71 -3.93
CA VAL A 55 13.98 -12.10 -4.42
C VAL A 55 15.11 -12.27 -5.43
N SER A 56 15.24 -11.36 -6.40
CA SER A 56 16.30 -11.38 -7.40
C SER A 56 17.70 -11.17 -6.78
N THR A 57 17.78 -10.38 -5.70
CA THR A 57 19.05 -10.19 -4.96
C THR A 57 19.41 -11.44 -4.18
N LEU A 58 18.44 -12.10 -3.51
CA LEU A 58 18.63 -13.41 -2.86
C LEU A 58 19.08 -14.47 -3.85
N GLN A 59 18.46 -14.52 -5.04
CA GLN A 59 18.87 -15.44 -6.10
C GLN A 59 20.33 -15.23 -6.46
N SER A 60 20.73 -14.00 -6.75
CA SER A 60 22.13 -13.68 -7.11
C SER A 60 23.12 -14.00 -5.98
N TYR A 61 22.70 -13.82 -4.72
CA TYR A 61 23.52 -14.15 -3.55
C TYR A 61 23.74 -15.67 -3.44
N PHE A 62 22.67 -16.45 -3.49
CA PHE A 62 22.77 -17.90 -3.37
C PHE A 62 23.37 -18.59 -4.62
N GLU A 63 23.33 -17.95 -5.79
CA GLU A 63 24.07 -18.36 -6.98
C GLU A 63 25.58 -18.02 -6.90
N GLY A 64 26.05 -17.44 -5.79
CA GLY A 64 27.46 -17.12 -5.56
C GLY A 64 28.02 -16.00 -6.44
N ARG A 65 27.17 -15.12 -6.99
CA ARG A 65 27.55 -14.07 -7.94
C ARG A 65 28.21 -12.86 -7.25
N LYS A 66 29.32 -13.11 -6.59
CA LYS A 66 30.06 -12.14 -5.78
C LYS A 66 30.32 -10.81 -6.49
N GLU A 67 30.61 -10.85 -7.79
CA GLU A 67 30.93 -9.67 -8.59
C GLU A 67 29.83 -8.60 -8.58
N LEU A 68 28.56 -9.01 -8.44
CA LEU A 68 27.41 -8.10 -8.39
C LEU A 68 27.31 -7.35 -7.07
N PHE A 69 27.90 -7.87 -6.02
CA PHE A 69 27.81 -7.34 -4.65
C PHE A 69 28.96 -6.42 -4.26
N LYS A 70 29.93 -6.26 -5.17
CA LYS A 70 31.09 -5.42 -4.91
C LYS A 70 30.69 -4.01 -4.45
N GLY A 71 31.22 -3.61 -3.29
CA GLY A 71 30.99 -2.31 -2.70
C GLY A 71 29.69 -2.18 -1.90
N LEU A 72 28.84 -3.22 -1.83
CA LEU A 72 27.65 -3.28 -0.98
C LEU A 72 28.02 -3.80 0.42
N ALA A 73 27.10 -3.64 1.39
CA ALA A 73 27.32 -4.04 2.77
C ALA A 73 27.71 -5.52 2.92
N ILE A 74 27.05 -6.40 2.18
CA ILE A 74 27.30 -7.85 2.19
C ILE A 74 28.70 -8.23 1.73
N ASP A 75 29.36 -7.44 0.87
CA ASP A 75 30.72 -7.68 0.39
C ASP A 75 31.74 -7.71 1.54
N ARG A 76 31.45 -6.99 2.62
CA ARG A 76 32.25 -6.97 3.85
C ARG A 76 31.88 -8.05 4.85
N LEU A 77 30.61 -8.51 4.82
CA LEU A 77 30.04 -9.46 5.76
C LEU A 77 30.29 -10.91 5.32
N GLU A 78 30.02 -11.20 4.04
CA GLU A 78 30.15 -12.54 3.46
C GLU A 78 31.59 -12.86 3.08
N LYS A 79 32.10 -14.02 3.48
CA LYS A 79 33.48 -14.45 3.22
C LYS A 79 33.57 -15.64 2.26
N GLU A 80 32.58 -16.51 2.30
CA GLU A 80 32.67 -17.80 1.62
C GLU A 80 32.03 -17.81 0.22
N TRP A 81 30.97 -17.03 0.02
CA TRP A 81 30.24 -16.95 -1.26
C TRP A 81 29.90 -18.31 -1.85
N THR A 82 29.36 -19.20 -1.01
CA THR A 82 29.02 -20.55 -1.41
C THR A 82 27.88 -20.52 -2.42
N GLU A 83 28.08 -21.21 -3.56
CA GLU A 83 27.09 -21.36 -4.62
C GLU A 83 26.12 -22.50 -4.30
N TYR A 84 24.81 -22.22 -4.39
CA TYR A 84 23.72 -23.18 -4.25
C TYR A 84 22.84 -23.19 -5.51
N PRO A 85 22.22 -24.35 -5.86
CA PRO A 85 21.19 -24.36 -6.88
C PRO A 85 19.94 -23.64 -6.39
N VAL A 86 19.42 -22.71 -7.20
CA VAL A 86 18.26 -21.88 -6.86
C VAL A 86 17.09 -22.21 -7.77
N LEU A 87 15.99 -22.65 -7.19
CA LEU A 87 14.69 -22.78 -7.84
C LEU A 87 13.89 -21.50 -7.56
N HIS A 88 13.51 -20.79 -8.61
CA HIS A 88 12.72 -19.57 -8.52
C HIS A 88 11.34 -19.77 -9.15
N PHE A 89 10.29 -19.47 -8.39
CA PHE A 89 8.89 -19.55 -8.79
C PHE A 89 8.25 -18.18 -8.62
N ASP A 90 7.96 -17.51 -9.74
CA ASP A 90 7.20 -16.25 -9.78
C ASP A 90 5.74 -16.60 -10.12
N LEU A 91 4.83 -16.30 -9.21
CA LEU A 91 3.40 -16.58 -9.35
C LEU A 91 2.58 -15.37 -9.82
N SER A 92 3.24 -14.27 -10.21
CA SER A 92 2.58 -13.07 -10.74
C SER A 92 2.08 -13.21 -12.18
N GLY A 93 2.48 -14.26 -12.88
CA GLY A 93 2.23 -14.46 -14.30
C GLY A 93 0.81 -14.89 -14.62
N GLY A 94 -0.01 -13.97 -15.11
CA GLY A 94 -1.38 -14.23 -15.58
C GLY A 94 -2.48 -13.99 -14.54
N LYS A 95 -3.73 -14.07 -14.99
CA LYS A 95 -4.91 -14.05 -14.11
C LYS A 95 -5.42 -15.48 -13.96
N HIS A 96 -5.51 -15.95 -12.74
CA HIS A 96 -5.93 -17.30 -12.40
C HIS A 96 -7.36 -17.27 -11.85
N GLN A 97 -8.36 -17.31 -12.74
CA GLN A 97 -9.76 -17.31 -12.34
C GLN A 97 -10.33 -18.72 -12.15
N GLU A 98 -9.66 -19.74 -12.69
CA GLU A 98 -10.11 -21.13 -12.68
C GLU A 98 -8.96 -22.09 -12.40
N GLU A 99 -9.29 -23.29 -11.86
CA GLU A 99 -8.34 -24.34 -11.49
C GLU A 99 -7.42 -24.75 -12.65
N ASP A 100 -7.99 -24.94 -13.84
CA ASP A 100 -7.23 -25.34 -15.02
C ASP A 100 -6.19 -24.29 -15.44
N GLN A 101 -6.48 -22.99 -15.25
CA GLN A 101 -5.54 -21.93 -15.55
C GLN A 101 -4.36 -21.97 -14.58
N LEU A 102 -4.64 -22.12 -13.28
CA LEU A 102 -3.61 -22.24 -12.27
C LEU A 102 -2.75 -23.50 -12.49
N ASN A 103 -3.37 -24.64 -12.74
CA ASN A 103 -2.64 -25.89 -12.98
C ASN A 103 -1.72 -25.81 -14.20
N ARG A 104 -2.18 -25.20 -15.32
CA ARG A 104 -1.32 -24.97 -16.50
C ARG A 104 -0.17 -24.02 -16.19
N TYR A 105 -0.41 -23.03 -15.35
CA TYR A 105 0.65 -22.10 -14.95
C TYR A 105 1.69 -22.75 -14.04
N LEU A 106 1.25 -23.55 -13.06
CA LEU A 106 2.16 -24.35 -12.24
C LEU A 106 2.98 -25.33 -13.08
N ASP A 107 2.36 -25.97 -14.07
CA ASP A 107 3.06 -26.83 -15.05
C ASP A 107 4.16 -26.04 -15.80
N TYR A 108 3.85 -24.84 -16.27
CA TYR A 108 4.79 -23.98 -16.99
C TYR A 108 6.02 -23.59 -16.13
N ILE A 109 5.80 -23.12 -14.90
CA ILE A 109 6.91 -22.69 -14.03
C ILE A 109 7.76 -23.87 -13.54
N LEU A 110 7.15 -25.05 -13.37
CA LEU A 110 7.89 -26.28 -13.07
C LEU A 110 8.75 -26.69 -14.26
N LYS A 111 8.20 -26.75 -15.47
CA LYS A 111 8.95 -27.07 -16.70
C LYS A 111 10.12 -26.13 -16.93
N TYR A 112 9.94 -24.86 -16.65
CA TYR A 112 11.03 -23.87 -16.75
C TYR A 112 12.22 -24.24 -15.86
N ASN A 113 11.96 -24.56 -14.57
CA ASN A 113 13.01 -24.95 -13.64
C ASN A 113 13.58 -26.35 -13.96
N GLU A 114 12.75 -27.32 -14.36
CA GLU A 114 13.19 -28.64 -14.81
C GLU A 114 14.17 -28.55 -15.99
N HIS A 115 13.82 -27.73 -16.99
CA HIS A 115 14.69 -27.49 -18.15
C HIS A 115 16.00 -26.82 -17.76
N ARG A 116 15.95 -25.82 -16.86
CA ARG A 116 17.14 -25.12 -16.38
C ARG A 116 18.17 -26.04 -15.72
N PHE A 117 17.70 -27.06 -15.00
CA PHE A 117 18.56 -28.03 -14.34
C PHE A 117 18.71 -29.34 -15.12
N ASP A 118 18.16 -29.44 -16.34
CA ASP A 118 18.15 -30.65 -17.15
C ASP A 118 17.62 -31.86 -16.35
N ILE A 119 16.43 -31.72 -15.78
CA ILE A 119 15.69 -32.74 -15.04
C ILE A 119 14.49 -33.17 -15.87
N LYS A 120 14.25 -34.44 -15.95
CA LYS A 120 13.07 -35.03 -16.59
C LYS A 120 12.14 -35.60 -15.53
N CYS A 121 10.87 -35.24 -15.58
CA CYS A 121 9.85 -35.76 -14.69
C CYS A 121 8.59 -36.07 -15.48
N ASP A 122 8.12 -37.33 -15.40
CA ASP A 122 6.90 -37.78 -16.07
C ASP A 122 5.65 -37.66 -15.17
N ALA A 123 5.80 -37.19 -13.93
CA ALA A 123 4.67 -36.99 -13.03
C ALA A 123 3.77 -35.86 -13.54
N VAL A 124 2.47 -36.00 -13.36
CA VAL A 124 1.45 -35.05 -13.77
C VAL A 124 1.17 -34.04 -12.66
N ASP A 125 1.13 -34.50 -11.42
CA ASP A 125 0.75 -33.65 -10.27
C ASP A 125 1.87 -32.69 -9.89
N ALA A 126 1.54 -31.41 -9.76
CA ALA A 126 2.49 -30.33 -9.52
C ALA A 126 3.29 -30.49 -8.21
N ASN A 127 2.67 -31.02 -7.16
CA ASN A 127 3.34 -31.31 -5.89
C ASN A 127 4.37 -32.44 -6.04
N VAL A 128 4.04 -33.52 -6.73
CA VAL A 128 4.97 -34.64 -6.99
C VAL A 128 6.15 -34.17 -7.83
N ARG A 129 5.89 -33.31 -8.82
CA ARG A 129 6.95 -32.74 -9.66
C ARG A 129 7.87 -31.82 -8.88
N LEU A 130 7.32 -30.96 -7.98
CA LEU A 130 8.14 -30.11 -7.13
C LEU A 130 9.05 -30.92 -6.22
N ALA A 131 8.52 -31.99 -5.57
CA ALA A 131 9.33 -32.92 -4.77
C ALA A 131 10.44 -33.58 -5.58
N ASN A 132 10.10 -34.09 -6.77
CA ASN A 132 11.07 -34.69 -7.66
C ASN A 132 12.13 -33.69 -8.15
N LEU A 133 11.73 -32.47 -8.50
CA LEU A 133 12.65 -31.42 -8.92
C LEU A 133 13.67 -31.11 -7.82
N ILE A 134 13.22 -30.87 -6.58
CA ILE A 134 14.09 -30.61 -5.43
C ILE A 134 15.06 -31.77 -5.20
N SER A 135 14.56 -32.99 -5.14
CA SER A 135 15.39 -34.17 -4.87
C SER A 135 16.37 -34.48 -6.00
N SER A 136 15.96 -34.31 -7.25
CA SER A 136 16.82 -34.54 -8.42
C SER A 136 17.93 -33.49 -8.52
N VAL A 137 17.62 -32.19 -8.26
CA VAL A 137 18.62 -31.12 -8.23
C VAL A 137 19.62 -31.35 -7.10
N TYR A 138 19.13 -31.71 -5.89
CA TYR A 138 20.00 -32.05 -4.75
C TYR A 138 20.96 -33.20 -5.10
N ASN A 139 20.42 -34.32 -5.63
CA ASN A 139 21.22 -35.50 -6.01
C ASN A 139 22.23 -35.20 -7.13
N LYS A 140 21.83 -34.37 -8.13
CA LYS A 140 22.68 -34.00 -9.27
C LYS A 140 23.83 -33.07 -8.87
N THR A 141 23.58 -32.14 -7.97
CA THR A 141 24.55 -31.10 -7.58
C THR A 141 25.35 -31.47 -6.32
N GLY A 142 24.86 -32.37 -5.49
CA GLY A 142 25.40 -32.68 -4.17
C GLY A 142 25.27 -31.51 -3.17
N LYS A 143 24.49 -30.45 -3.51
CA LYS A 143 24.30 -29.25 -2.70
C LYS A 143 22.84 -29.11 -2.32
N GLN A 144 22.57 -28.57 -1.13
CA GLN A 144 21.23 -28.22 -0.73
C GLN A 144 20.63 -27.15 -1.67
N VAL A 145 19.32 -27.23 -1.89
CA VAL A 145 18.58 -26.41 -2.84
C VAL A 145 18.02 -25.17 -2.14
N VAL A 146 18.07 -24.03 -2.80
CA VAL A 146 17.37 -22.80 -2.39
C VAL A 146 16.08 -22.70 -3.19
N VAL A 147 14.96 -22.39 -2.51
CA VAL A 147 13.65 -22.19 -3.12
C VAL A 147 13.18 -20.76 -2.84
N LEU A 148 12.96 -20.00 -3.90
CA LEU A 148 12.46 -18.62 -3.84
C LEU A 148 11.10 -18.55 -4.51
N ILE A 149 10.07 -18.06 -3.78
CA ILE A 149 8.69 -17.96 -4.25
C ILE A 149 8.26 -16.50 -4.16
N ASP A 150 8.06 -15.88 -5.32
CA ASP A 150 7.58 -14.51 -5.41
C ASP A 150 6.07 -14.47 -5.70
N GLU A 151 5.38 -13.47 -5.12
CA GLU A 151 3.93 -13.23 -5.28
C GLU A 151 3.09 -14.50 -5.01
N TYR A 152 3.42 -15.25 -3.93
CA TYR A 152 2.83 -16.54 -3.59
C TYR A 152 1.30 -16.51 -3.49
N ASP A 153 0.72 -15.36 -3.21
CA ASP A 153 -0.69 -15.11 -2.99
C ASP A 153 -1.41 -14.55 -4.24
N ALA A 154 -0.69 -14.22 -5.31
CA ALA A 154 -1.27 -13.62 -6.50
C ALA A 154 -2.43 -14.45 -7.10
N PRO A 155 -2.35 -15.79 -7.22
CA PRO A 155 -3.46 -16.59 -7.74
C PRO A 155 -4.73 -16.52 -6.89
N LEU A 156 -4.61 -16.26 -5.59
CA LEU A 156 -5.72 -16.21 -4.65
C LEU A 156 -6.33 -14.81 -4.56
N LEU A 157 -5.53 -13.76 -4.76
CA LEU A 157 -6.00 -12.37 -4.72
C LEU A 157 -6.99 -12.08 -5.85
N ASP A 158 -6.80 -12.68 -7.02
CA ASP A 158 -7.69 -12.47 -8.17
C ASP A 158 -9.13 -12.97 -7.93
N VAL A 159 -9.30 -13.94 -7.03
CA VAL A 159 -10.60 -14.56 -6.71
C VAL A 159 -11.05 -14.37 -5.25
N ALA A 160 -10.35 -13.55 -4.48
CA ALA A 160 -10.62 -13.42 -3.04
C ALA A 160 -12.02 -12.88 -2.70
N HIS A 161 -12.74 -12.31 -3.67
CA HIS A 161 -14.14 -11.89 -3.55
C HIS A 161 -15.15 -13.02 -3.89
N GLN A 162 -14.69 -14.19 -4.36
CA GLN A 162 -15.47 -15.33 -4.83
C GLN A 162 -15.15 -16.57 -3.95
N ASP A 163 -15.93 -16.78 -2.90
CA ASP A 163 -15.60 -17.71 -1.82
C ASP A 163 -15.36 -19.16 -2.32
N GLU A 164 -16.18 -19.67 -3.26
CA GLU A 164 -16.04 -21.04 -3.80
C GLU A 164 -14.74 -21.22 -4.62
N ARG A 165 -14.44 -20.25 -5.49
CA ARG A 165 -13.21 -20.26 -6.29
C ARG A 165 -11.96 -20.10 -5.43
N LEU A 166 -12.04 -19.25 -4.42
CA LEU A 166 -10.95 -19.04 -3.47
C LEU A 166 -10.60 -20.34 -2.74
N GLU A 167 -11.60 -21.11 -2.31
CA GLU A 167 -11.38 -22.39 -1.62
C GLU A 167 -10.70 -23.41 -2.54
N SER A 168 -11.16 -23.50 -3.76
CA SER A 168 -10.63 -24.42 -4.79
C SER A 168 -9.16 -24.10 -5.15
N LEU A 169 -8.86 -22.84 -5.49
CA LEU A 169 -7.50 -22.45 -5.83
C LEU A 169 -6.55 -22.55 -4.61
N ARG A 170 -7.03 -22.28 -3.41
CA ARG A 170 -6.28 -22.46 -2.17
C ARG A 170 -5.89 -23.92 -1.95
N TYR A 171 -6.77 -24.87 -2.25
CA TYR A 171 -6.46 -26.29 -2.17
C TYR A 171 -5.31 -26.68 -3.11
N ILE A 172 -5.33 -26.18 -4.36
CA ILE A 172 -4.25 -26.41 -5.33
C ILE A 172 -2.93 -25.84 -4.83
N MET A 173 -2.93 -24.60 -4.34
CA MET A 173 -1.72 -23.95 -3.83
C MET A 173 -1.16 -24.65 -2.59
N ARG A 174 -2.03 -25.08 -1.68
CA ARG A 174 -1.63 -25.88 -0.52
C ARG A 174 -0.93 -27.17 -0.93
N ASN A 175 -1.50 -27.91 -1.88
CA ASN A 175 -0.88 -29.12 -2.41
C ASN A 175 0.48 -28.80 -3.05
N PHE A 176 0.57 -27.74 -3.83
CA PHE A 176 1.82 -27.33 -4.49
C PHE A 176 2.95 -27.08 -3.48
N TYR A 177 2.68 -26.43 -2.34
CA TYR A 177 3.70 -26.13 -1.33
C TYR A 177 3.99 -27.29 -0.36
N SER A 178 3.14 -28.29 -0.27
CA SER A 178 3.26 -29.39 0.71
C SER A 178 4.62 -30.13 0.69
N PRO A 179 5.28 -30.34 -0.48
CA PRO A 179 6.56 -31.03 -0.55
C PRO A 179 7.71 -30.29 0.13
N LEU A 180 7.61 -28.98 0.33
CA LEU A 180 8.69 -28.20 0.95
C LEU A 180 9.05 -28.72 2.35
N LYS A 181 8.06 -29.20 3.11
CA LYS A 181 8.29 -29.82 4.42
C LYS A 181 9.01 -31.16 4.30
N GLN A 182 8.54 -32.02 3.40
CA GLN A 182 9.12 -33.35 3.18
C GLN A 182 10.57 -33.24 2.67
N CYS A 183 10.84 -32.25 1.84
CA CYS A 183 12.15 -32.00 1.25
C CYS A 183 13.10 -31.19 2.16
N GLU A 184 12.69 -30.86 3.39
CA GLU A 184 13.46 -30.00 4.32
C GLU A 184 14.95 -30.39 4.45
N PRO A 185 15.36 -31.64 4.58
CA PRO A 185 16.78 -32.01 4.67
C PRO A 185 17.60 -31.64 3.43
N MET A 186 16.95 -31.55 2.27
CA MET A 186 17.58 -31.19 0.98
C MET A 186 17.57 -29.67 0.72
N LEU A 187 16.93 -28.88 1.58
CA LEU A 187 16.79 -27.44 1.41
C LEU A 187 17.82 -26.67 2.25
N ARG A 188 18.45 -25.67 1.65
CA ARG A 188 19.32 -24.69 2.32
C ARG A 188 18.53 -23.50 2.86
N PHE A 189 17.59 -23.00 2.04
CA PHE A 189 16.82 -21.81 2.33
C PHE A 189 15.53 -21.79 1.52
N VAL A 190 14.45 -21.33 2.11
CA VAL A 190 13.15 -21.14 1.45
C VAL A 190 12.66 -19.73 1.79
N PHE A 191 12.39 -18.93 0.77
CA PHE A 191 11.85 -17.59 0.93
C PHE A 191 10.55 -17.45 0.19
N LEU A 192 9.51 -17.01 0.90
CA LEU A 192 8.20 -16.74 0.32
C LEU A 192 7.85 -15.26 0.53
N THR A 193 7.38 -14.62 -0.53
CA THR A 193 6.90 -13.24 -0.42
C THR A 193 5.64 -13.00 -1.22
N GLY A 194 4.82 -12.07 -0.73
CA GLY A 194 3.55 -11.65 -1.31
C GLY A 194 3.03 -10.37 -0.70
N ILE A 195 1.77 -10.05 -0.95
CA ILE A 195 1.10 -8.87 -0.43
C ILE A 195 0.41 -9.21 0.87
N THR A 196 -0.43 -10.25 0.85
CA THR A 196 -1.31 -10.63 1.96
C THR A 196 -0.74 -11.80 2.75
N LYS A 197 -1.25 -12.00 3.95
CA LYS A 197 -1.08 -13.23 4.71
C LYS A 197 -2.29 -14.12 4.47
N PHE A 198 -2.14 -15.14 3.66
CA PHE A 198 -3.06 -16.26 3.72
C PHE A 198 -2.69 -17.12 4.92
N SER A 199 -3.70 -17.68 5.60
CA SER A 199 -3.49 -18.38 6.86
C SER A 199 -2.40 -19.45 6.74
N GLN A 200 -1.43 -19.36 7.64
CA GLN A 200 -0.48 -20.44 7.85
C GLN A 200 -1.20 -21.79 8.08
N LEU A 201 -2.45 -21.74 8.56
CA LEU A 201 -3.29 -22.91 8.77
C LEU A 201 -3.86 -23.50 7.48
N SER A 202 -4.02 -22.74 6.40
CA SER A 202 -4.65 -23.25 5.17
C SER A 202 -3.66 -23.59 4.05
N ILE A 203 -2.64 -22.77 3.81
CA ILE A 203 -1.63 -23.03 2.76
C ILE A 203 -0.37 -23.66 3.36
N PHE A 204 0.04 -23.19 4.54
CA PHE A 204 1.26 -23.61 5.20
C PHE A 204 1.01 -24.43 6.48
N SER A 205 -0.17 -25.00 6.67
CA SER A 205 -0.50 -25.81 7.85
C SER A 205 0.52 -26.92 8.12
N GLU A 206 1.24 -27.32 7.10
CA GLU A 206 2.29 -28.33 7.18
C GLU A 206 3.69 -27.73 7.41
N LEU A 207 3.88 -26.43 7.16
CA LEU A 207 5.15 -25.71 7.35
C LEU A 207 5.15 -24.96 8.70
N ASN A 208 5.14 -25.71 9.81
CA ASN A 208 5.08 -25.15 11.18
C ASN A 208 6.33 -24.35 11.57
N ASN A 209 7.36 -24.36 10.75
CA ASN A 209 8.68 -23.79 11.01
C ASN A 209 8.97 -22.52 10.18
N ILE A 210 7.94 -21.88 9.63
CA ILE A 210 8.11 -20.60 8.91
C ILE A 210 8.34 -19.47 9.90
N THR A 211 9.46 -18.79 9.75
CA THR A 211 9.76 -17.53 10.45
C THR A 211 9.15 -16.37 9.66
N ASN A 212 8.13 -15.73 10.24
CA ASN A 212 7.50 -14.56 9.66
C ASN A 212 8.22 -13.29 10.10
N ILE A 213 8.93 -12.64 9.18
CA ILE A 213 9.68 -11.42 9.44
C ILE A 213 8.92 -10.13 9.06
N SER A 214 7.65 -10.23 8.70
CA SER A 214 6.90 -9.07 8.20
C SER A 214 6.75 -7.95 9.23
N MET A 215 6.67 -8.30 10.53
CA MET A 215 6.57 -7.35 11.63
C MET A 215 7.78 -7.38 12.58
N ASP A 216 8.87 -8.00 12.16
CA ASP A 216 10.11 -7.99 12.93
C ASP A 216 10.83 -6.65 12.75
N GLU A 217 11.14 -5.99 13.89
CA GLU A 217 11.86 -4.72 13.93
C GLU A 217 13.20 -4.78 13.20
N ALA A 218 13.87 -5.92 13.27
CA ALA A 218 15.15 -6.14 12.61
C ALA A 218 15.09 -6.10 11.09
N TYR A 219 13.88 -6.23 10.52
CA TYR A 219 13.61 -6.23 9.07
C TYR A 219 12.65 -5.12 8.64
N ALA A 220 12.39 -4.13 9.50
CA ALA A 220 11.48 -3.04 9.19
C ALA A 220 11.84 -2.32 7.89
N GLY A 221 13.12 -2.05 7.68
CA GLY A 221 13.64 -1.34 6.50
C GLY A 221 14.07 -2.22 5.32
N ILE A 222 13.78 -3.53 5.32
CA ILE A 222 14.24 -4.46 4.26
C ILE A 222 13.69 -4.12 2.88
N CYS A 223 12.48 -3.59 2.82
CA CYS A 223 11.81 -3.09 1.61
C CYS A 223 11.42 -1.63 1.80
N GLY A 224 11.37 -0.88 0.70
CA GLY A 224 11.15 0.56 0.73
C GLY A 224 12.44 1.34 0.89
N ILE A 225 12.34 2.65 1.04
CA ILE A 225 13.49 3.56 1.24
C ILE A 225 13.28 4.26 2.58
N THR A 226 14.24 4.11 3.51
CA THR A 226 14.17 4.79 4.79
C THR A 226 14.54 6.27 4.63
N LYS A 227 14.13 7.11 5.58
CA LYS A 227 14.48 8.53 5.60
C LYS A 227 15.99 8.74 5.64
N GLU A 228 16.72 7.90 6.37
CA GLU A 228 18.19 7.94 6.42
C GLU A 228 18.79 7.64 5.03
N GLU A 229 18.31 6.60 4.35
CA GLU A 229 18.77 6.25 2.99
C GLU A 229 18.45 7.34 1.99
N LEU A 230 17.26 7.96 2.06
CA LEU A 230 16.90 9.10 1.23
C LEU A 230 17.87 10.26 1.42
N LEU A 231 18.14 10.66 2.66
CA LEU A 231 18.99 11.82 2.96
C LEU A 231 20.47 11.56 2.65
N THR A 232 20.94 10.32 2.77
CA THR A 232 22.36 9.98 2.56
C THR A 232 22.68 9.57 1.12
N GLN A 233 21.82 8.80 0.46
CA GLN A 233 22.09 8.22 -0.86
C GLN A 233 21.44 9.01 -2.00
N MET A 234 20.43 9.86 -1.72
CA MET A 234 19.65 10.58 -2.72
C MET A 234 19.66 12.11 -2.49
N SER A 235 20.63 12.64 -1.74
CA SER A 235 20.73 14.07 -1.43
C SER A 235 20.77 14.94 -2.67
N ASP A 236 21.56 14.54 -3.69
CA ASP A 236 21.67 15.27 -4.97
C ASP A 236 20.34 15.25 -5.76
N ASP A 237 19.54 14.20 -5.59
CA ASP A 237 18.22 14.08 -6.22
C ASP A 237 17.22 15.06 -5.59
N ILE A 238 17.29 15.22 -4.26
CA ILE A 238 16.49 16.20 -3.52
C ILE A 238 16.85 17.61 -3.97
N ASP A 239 18.14 17.92 -4.08
CA ASP A 239 18.61 19.25 -4.50
C ASP A 239 18.13 19.60 -5.92
N ARG A 240 18.13 18.63 -6.85
CA ARG A 240 17.60 18.83 -8.21
C ARG A 240 16.10 19.05 -8.21
N LEU A 241 15.35 18.25 -7.45
CA LEU A 241 13.89 18.44 -7.32
C LEU A 241 13.57 19.81 -6.76
N ALA A 242 14.25 20.24 -5.70
CA ALA A 242 14.08 21.56 -5.09
C ALA A 242 14.33 22.69 -6.09
N ALA A 243 15.45 22.62 -6.83
CA ALA A 243 15.78 23.57 -7.88
C ALA A 243 14.72 23.62 -8.99
N LYS A 244 14.24 22.46 -9.45
CA LYS A 244 13.20 22.37 -10.48
C LYS A 244 11.87 22.96 -10.04
N MET A 245 11.52 22.79 -8.77
CA MET A 245 10.27 23.30 -8.18
C MET A 245 10.41 24.73 -7.67
N SER A 246 11.61 25.34 -7.71
CA SER A 246 11.91 26.67 -7.17
C SER A 246 11.57 26.80 -5.68
N ILE A 247 11.91 25.77 -4.90
CA ILE A 247 11.73 25.69 -3.45
C ILE A 247 13.05 25.35 -2.75
N THR A 248 13.08 25.49 -1.42
CA THR A 248 14.24 25.08 -0.62
C THR A 248 14.36 23.56 -0.54
N LYS A 249 15.53 23.05 -0.16
CA LYS A 249 15.75 21.62 0.08
C LYS A 249 14.84 21.09 1.19
N GLU A 250 14.68 21.87 2.25
CA GLU A 250 13.84 21.55 3.41
C GLU A 250 12.36 21.42 2.99
N GLU A 251 11.88 22.33 2.16
CA GLU A 251 10.52 22.26 1.60
C GLU A 251 10.34 21.06 0.67
N ALA A 252 11.36 20.72 -0.13
CA ALA A 252 11.33 19.52 -0.96
C ALA A 252 11.26 18.24 -0.11
N ILE A 253 12.05 18.14 0.96
CA ILE A 253 12.01 17.02 1.90
C ILE A 253 10.62 16.92 2.55
N LEU A 254 10.04 18.05 2.98
CA LEU A 254 8.70 18.07 3.56
C LEU A 254 7.65 17.55 2.56
N GLN A 255 7.68 18.03 1.32
CA GLN A 255 6.76 17.57 0.29
C GLN A 255 6.93 16.09 -0.05
N LEU A 256 8.17 15.58 -0.09
CA LEU A 256 8.45 14.15 -0.29
C LEU A 256 7.90 13.33 0.87
N THR A 257 8.08 13.80 2.11
CA THR A 257 7.57 13.16 3.33
C THR A 257 6.05 13.11 3.31
N ASP A 258 5.38 14.22 3.06
CA ASP A 258 3.91 14.31 3.04
C ASP A 258 3.28 13.40 1.98
N ASN A 259 3.95 13.24 0.83
CA ASN A 259 3.39 12.50 -0.30
C ASN A 259 3.75 11.01 -0.31
N TYR A 260 4.95 10.60 0.12
CA TYR A 260 5.47 9.25 -0.15
C TYR A 260 5.97 8.48 1.07
N ASP A 261 6.12 9.16 2.22
CA ASP A 261 6.58 8.58 3.48
C ASP A 261 5.43 7.98 4.30
N GLY A 262 5.73 7.69 5.54
CA GLY A 262 4.77 7.37 6.60
C GLY A 262 4.36 5.92 6.68
N TYR A 263 5.00 5.02 5.92
CA TYR A 263 4.78 3.59 6.10
C TYR A 263 5.58 3.05 7.29
N HIS A 264 4.90 2.31 8.15
CA HIS A 264 5.51 1.57 9.24
C HIS A 264 4.97 0.13 9.24
N PHE A 265 5.88 -0.83 9.24
CA PHE A 265 5.55 -2.27 9.19
C PHE A 265 5.70 -2.96 10.55
N THR A 266 6.17 -2.25 11.54
CA THR A 266 6.28 -2.67 12.95
C THR A 266 6.21 -1.44 13.84
N TYR A 267 6.36 -1.60 15.16
CA TYR A 267 6.49 -0.49 16.10
C TYR A 267 7.44 -0.89 17.25
N PRO A 268 8.53 -0.12 17.46
CA PRO A 268 8.96 1.04 16.67
C PRO A 268 9.41 0.69 15.24
N SER A 269 9.38 1.67 14.34
CA SER A 269 9.78 1.53 12.94
C SER A 269 10.44 2.81 12.45
N PRO A 270 11.44 2.74 11.56
CA PRO A 270 11.86 3.91 10.80
C PRO A 270 10.73 4.37 9.87
N ASP A 271 10.74 5.64 9.51
CA ASP A 271 9.93 6.18 8.42
C ASP A 271 10.36 5.58 7.08
N ILE A 272 9.41 5.05 6.33
CA ILE A 272 9.66 4.32 5.08
C ILE A 272 8.86 4.95 3.94
N PHE A 273 9.58 5.39 2.91
CA PHE A 273 9.03 5.90 1.66
C PHE A 273 8.65 4.75 0.72
N ASN A 274 7.56 4.95 -0.03
CA ASN A 274 7.26 4.09 -1.17
C ASN A 274 8.34 4.29 -2.26
N PRO A 275 9.13 3.26 -2.59
CA PRO A 275 10.24 3.42 -3.52
C PRO A 275 9.78 3.70 -4.96
N TYR A 276 8.66 3.15 -5.38
CA TYR A 276 8.14 3.36 -6.72
C TYR A 276 7.71 4.81 -6.95
N SER A 277 6.96 5.39 -6.01
CA SER A 277 6.51 6.77 -6.09
C SER A 277 7.68 7.75 -5.97
N LEU A 278 8.59 7.50 -5.03
CA LEU A 278 9.77 8.33 -4.82
C LEU A 278 10.67 8.37 -6.06
N LEU A 279 11.00 7.22 -6.65
CA LEU A 279 11.84 7.14 -7.83
C LEU A 279 11.18 7.76 -9.07
N ASN A 280 9.86 7.61 -9.25
CA ASN A 280 9.12 8.31 -10.30
C ASN A 280 9.14 9.83 -10.11
N CYS A 281 8.99 10.30 -8.87
CA CYS A 281 9.08 11.72 -8.55
C CYS A 281 10.43 12.30 -8.97
N PHE A 282 11.53 11.66 -8.59
CA PHE A 282 12.86 12.09 -8.98
C PHE A 282 13.16 11.95 -10.48
N SER A 283 12.62 10.91 -11.12
CA SER A 283 12.77 10.73 -12.56
C SER A 283 12.08 11.81 -13.37
N LYS A 284 10.88 12.21 -12.94
CA LYS A 284 10.05 13.24 -13.60
C LYS A 284 10.28 14.64 -13.04
N GLU A 285 11.07 14.76 -11.98
CA GLU A 285 11.33 16.00 -11.24
C GLU A 285 10.03 16.74 -10.86
N LYS A 286 9.02 15.97 -10.42
CA LYS A 286 7.69 16.47 -10.11
C LYS A 286 7.01 15.62 -9.03
N ILE A 287 6.39 16.27 -8.04
CA ILE A 287 5.46 15.61 -7.11
C ILE A 287 4.19 15.19 -7.86
N GLY A 288 3.70 13.98 -7.62
CA GLY A 288 2.48 13.47 -8.26
C GLY A 288 2.06 12.11 -7.69
N ALA A 289 0.85 11.67 -8.00
CA ALA A 289 0.34 10.37 -7.60
C ALA A 289 0.80 9.30 -8.60
N TYR A 290 1.77 8.48 -8.22
CA TYR A 290 2.38 7.46 -9.07
C TYR A 290 1.90 6.05 -8.74
N TRP A 291 1.62 5.77 -7.47
CA TRP A 291 1.26 4.43 -7.01
C TRP A 291 -0.06 3.96 -7.61
N PHE A 292 -1.09 4.81 -7.60
CA PHE A 292 -2.40 4.53 -8.19
C PHE A 292 -2.40 4.50 -9.72
N GLY A 293 -1.49 5.20 -10.38
CA GLY A 293 -1.36 5.21 -11.85
C GLY A 293 -1.08 3.82 -12.46
N SER A 294 -0.82 2.82 -11.65
CA SER A 294 -0.59 1.42 -12.07
C SER A 294 -1.83 0.53 -12.04
N GLY A 295 -3.01 1.06 -11.72
CA GLY A 295 -4.30 0.36 -11.73
C GLY A 295 -5.15 0.67 -10.51
N THR A 296 -6.41 1.02 -10.74
CA THR A 296 -7.42 1.17 -9.68
C THR A 296 -7.60 -0.17 -8.98
N PRO A 297 -7.61 -0.23 -7.66
CA PRO A 297 -7.78 -1.47 -6.91
C PRO A 297 -9.24 -1.93 -6.93
N THR A 298 -9.72 -2.40 -8.09
CA THR A 298 -11.10 -2.89 -8.27
C THR A 298 -11.47 -3.88 -7.19
N PHE A 299 -10.56 -4.80 -6.90
CA PHE A 299 -10.69 -5.76 -5.82
C PHE A 299 -10.95 -5.11 -4.44
N LEU A 300 -10.20 -4.05 -4.09
CA LEU A 300 -10.40 -3.35 -2.82
C LEU A 300 -11.79 -2.72 -2.73
N ILE A 301 -12.23 -2.07 -3.81
CA ILE A 301 -13.57 -1.45 -3.87
C ILE A 301 -14.66 -2.48 -3.70
N GLU A 302 -14.53 -3.65 -4.33
CA GLU A 302 -15.48 -4.77 -4.18
C GLU A 302 -15.50 -5.30 -2.73
N MET A 303 -14.32 -5.44 -2.11
CA MET A 303 -14.23 -5.85 -0.72
C MET A 303 -14.80 -4.79 0.24
N MET A 304 -14.59 -3.50 -0.03
CA MET A 304 -15.22 -2.43 0.76
C MET A 304 -16.75 -2.49 0.67
N ARG A 305 -17.30 -2.82 -0.51
CA ARG A 305 -18.75 -3.05 -0.67
C ARG A 305 -19.20 -4.29 0.11
N LYS A 306 -18.50 -5.42 -0.01
CA LYS A 306 -18.80 -6.68 0.71
C LYS A 306 -18.85 -6.45 2.23
N PHE A 307 -17.89 -5.70 2.77
CA PHE A 307 -17.80 -5.38 4.21
C PHE A 307 -18.58 -4.12 4.63
N LYS A 308 -19.27 -3.45 3.70
CA LYS A 308 -20.02 -2.20 3.95
C LYS A 308 -19.17 -1.12 4.64
N VAL A 309 -17.92 -0.97 4.19
CA VAL A 309 -16.97 -0.01 4.76
C VAL A 309 -17.26 1.38 4.25
N LEU A 310 -17.43 2.32 5.15
CA LEU A 310 -17.64 3.72 4.80
C LEU A 310 -16.28 4.42 4.57
N PRO A 311 -16.13 5.26 3.54
CA PRO A 311 -14.94 6.07 3.32
C PRO A 311 -14.46 6.82 4.57
N SER A 312 -15.38 7.41 5.32
CA SER A 312 -15.09 8.13 6.57
C SER A 312 -14.61 7.25 7.73
N SER A 313 -14.70 5.94 7.61
CA SER A 313 -14.20 5.01 8.62
C SER A 313 -12.79 4.48 8.31
N ILE A 314 -12.20 4.89 7.19
CA ILE A 314 -10.84 4.52 6.81
C ILE A 314 -9.87 5.52 7.45
N GLY A 315 -9.01 5.03 8.32
CA GLY A 315 -8.08 5.86 9.09
C GLY A 315 -8.50 6.03 10.55
N ASN A 316 -7.56 6.46 11.37
CA ASN A 316 -7.71 6.64 12.82
C ASN A 316 -8.33 5.42 13.54
N ILE A 317 -7.91 4.21 13.14
CA ILE A 317 -8.43 2.93 13.63
C ILE A 317 -7.54 2.45 14.78
N TYR A 318 -8.13 2.07 15.91
CA TYR A 318 -7.41 1.39 16.98
C TYR A 318 -7.68 -0.11 16.92
N ALA A 319 -6.64 -0.91 16.80
CA ALA A 319 -6.76 -2.36 16.61
C ALA A 319 -5.68 -3.14 17.35
N LYS A 320 -6.02 -4.38 17.76
CA LYS A 320 -5.02 -5.34 18.23
C LYS A 320 -4.24 -5.89 17.04
N LEU A 321 -3.02 -6.36 17.28
CA LEU A 321 -2.19 -7.02 16.27
C LEU A 321 -2.96 -8.10 15.50
N SER A 322 -3.67 -8.96 16.23
CA SER A 322 -4.50 -10.03 15.66
C SER A 322 -5.64 -9.57 14.76
N SER A 323 -5.97 -8.28 14.75
CA SER A 323 -7.07 -7.74 13.94
C SER A 323 -6.61 -7.22 12.57
N PHE A 324 -5.34 -6.86 12.39
CA PHE A 324 -4.83 -6.32 11.13
C PHE A 324 -3.68 -7.15 10.54
N ASP A 325 -2.92 -7.84 11.38
CA ASP A 325 -1.93 -8.85 10.95
C ASP A 325 -2.56 -10.25 10.83
N ALA A 326 -3.87 -10.29 10.58
CA ALA A 326 -4.66 -11.50 10.45
C ALA A 326 -4.62 -12.04 9.01
N PRO A 327 -4.90 -13.35 8.84
CA PRO A 327 -5.12 -13.94 7.53
C PRO A 327 -6.29 -13.29 6.79
N THR A 328 -6.16 -13.17 5.47
CA THR A 328 -7.18 -12.52 4.62
C THR A 328 -8.24 -13.47 4.07
N GLU A 329 -8.21 -14.74 4.41
CA GLU A 329 -9.14 -15.76 3.87
C GLU A 329 -10.47 -15.87 4.62
N ASN A 330 -10.51 -15.57 5.92
CA ASN A 330 -11.72 -15.61 6.75
C ASN A 330 -11.90 -14.28 7.49
N MET A 331 -11.78 -13.18 6.74
CA MET A 331 -11.89 -11.85 7.32
C MET A 331 -13.30 -11.58 7.83
N THR A 332 -13.39 -11.15 9.08
CA THR A 332 -14.60 -10.55 9.65
C THR A 332 -14.64 -9.03 9.46
N SER A 333 -13.55 -8.45 9.00
CA SER A 333 -13.38 -7.02 8.73
C SER A 333 -12.36 -6.83 7.60
N ILE A 334 -12.42 -5.70 6.92
CA ILE A 334 -11.48 -5.36 5.82
C ILE A 334 -10.11 -4.89 6.31
N ILE A 335 -9.93 -4.63 7.61
CA ILE A 335 -8.71 -4.04 8.18
C ILE A 335 -7.44 -4.82 7.80
N PRO A 336 -7.39 -6.16 7.87
CA PRO A 336 -6.21 -6.91 7.42
C PRO A 336 -5.83 -6.62 5.97
N LEU A 337 -6.83 -6.58 5.08
CA LEU A 337 -6.58 -6.30 3.67
C LEU A 337 -6.07 -4.88 3.44
N LEU A 338 -6.68 -3.87 4.07
CA LEU A 338 -6.24 -2.48 3.97
C LEU A 338 -4.79 -2.30 4.45
N TYR A 339 -4.43 -2.94 5.57
CA TYR A 339 -3.07 -2.87 6.13
C TYR A 339 -2.05 -3.57 5.23
N GLN A 340 -2.30 -4.82 4.88
CA GLN A 340 -1.36 -5.63 4.11
C GLN A 340 -1.19 -5.12 2.66
N SER A 341 -2.23 -4.53 2.09
CA SER A 341 -2.17 -3.88 0.78
C SER A 341 -1.56 -2.47 0.82
N GLY A 342 -1.34 -1.88 2.01
CA GLY A 342 -0.67 -0.59 2.18
C GLY A 342 -1.58 0.64 2.08
N TYR A 343 -2.90 0.47 2.22
CA TYR A 343 -3.83 1.61 2.30
C TYR A 343 -3.89 2.25 3.68
N ILE A 344 -3.63 1.44 4.71
CA ILE A 344 -3.39 1.91 6.07
C ILE A 344 -2.09 1.33 6.60
N THR A 345 -1.51 1.97 7.59
CA THR A 345 -0.25 1.59 8.21
C THR A 345 -0.28 1.85 9.71
N ILE A 346 0.69 1.33 10.44
CA ILE A 346 0.87 1.63 11.87
C ILE A 346 1.36 3.07 12.01
N LYS A 347 0.69 3.87 12.85
CA LYS A 347 1.13 5.24 13.18
C LYS A 347 1.58 5.39 14.62
N ASP A 348 1.04 4.57 15.52
CA ASP A 348 1.38 4.61 16.94
C ASP A 348 1.01 3.30 17.65
N TYR A 349 1.48 3.12 18.87
CA TYR A 349 1.16 1.99 19.73
C TYR A 349 0.95 2.43 21.18
N ASP A 350 -0.26 2.26 21.65
CA ASP A 350 -0.61 2.46 23.06
C ASP A 350 -0.19 1.24 23.88
N LYS A 351 0.83 1.43 24.71
CA LYS A 351 1.40 0.35 25.55
C LYS A 351 0.46 -0.09 26.67
N GLU A 352 -0.40 0.80 27.16
CA GLU A 352 -1.32 0.50 28.27
C GLU A 352 -2.51 -0.31 27.76
N LEU A 353 -3.12 0.12 26.64
CA LEU A 353 -4.24 -0.55 26.03
C LEU A 353 -3.83 -1.71 25.11
N LYS A 354 -2.54 -1.81 24.77
CA LYS A 354 -1.97 -2.77 23.79
C LYS A 354 -2.68 -2.69 22.44
N LEU A 355 -2.93 -1.46 21.99
CA LEU A 355 -3.59 -1.16 20.73
C LEU A 355 -2.65 -0.41 19.80
N TYR A 356 -2.66 -0.80 18.55
CA TYR A 356 -2.02 -0.06 17.47
C TYR A 356 -2.98 0.98 16.91
N LYS A 357 -2.49 2.19 16.66
CA LYS A 357 -3.20 3.19 15.89
C LYS A 357 -2.84 2.99 14.42
N LEU A 358 -3.85 2.74 13.60
CA LEU A 358 -3.70 2.57 12.16
C LEU A 358 -4.32 3.78 11.45
N ASP A 359 -3.62 4.27 10.42
CA ASP A 359 -4.12 5.39 9.62
C ASP A 359 -3.58 5.31 8.19
N ILE A 360 -4.10 6.15 7.28
CA ILE A 360 -3.61 6.29 5.92
C ILE A 360 -2.14 6.75 5.97
N PRO A 361 -1.22 6.12 5.21
CA PRO A 361 0.20 6.41 5.32
C PRO A 361 0.56 7.86 4.95
N ASN A 362 0.04 8.37 3.83
CA ASN A 362 0.43 9.66 3.28
C ASN A 362 -0.62 10.23 2.33
N LYS A 363 -0.33 11.42 1.82
CA LYS A 363 -1.22 12.18 0.94
C LYS A 363 -1.48 11.49 -0.40
N GLU A 364 -0.48 10.84 -1.01
CA GLU A 364 -0.66 10.10 -2.27
C GLU A 364 -1.73 9.01 -2.13
N ILE A 365 -1.65 8.22 -1.04
CA ILE A 365 -2.60 7.14 -0.80
C ILE A 365 -3.98 7.67 -0.47
N SER A 366 -4.07 8.73 0.32
CA SER A 366 -5.34 9.38 0.66
C SER A 366 -6.08 9.84 -0.60
N ILE A 367 -5.40 10.64 -1.43
CA ILE A 367 -5.97 11.18 -2.66
C ILE A 367 -6.38 10.06 -3.61
N GLY A 368 -5.47 9.12 -3.91
CA GLY A 368 -5.75 8.04 -4.85
C GLY A 368 -6.89 7.12 -4.39
N LEU A 369 -6.99 6.85 -3.09
CA LEU A 369 -8.09 6.07 -2.52
C LEU A 369 -9.43 6.79 -2.72
N TYR A 370 -9.52 8.06 -2.31
CA TYR A 370 -10.77 8.82 -2.42
C TYR A 370 -11.15 9.12 -3.87
N GLU A 371 -10.20 9.40 -4.76
CA GLU A 371 -10.47 9.49 -6.21
C GLU A 371 -11.03 8.18 -6.78
N SER A 372 -10.54 7.03 -6.32
CA SER A 372 -11.03 5.72 -6.74
C SER A 372 -12.43 5.38 -6.19
N LEU A 373 -12.79 5.96 -5.06
CA LEU A 373 -14.10 5.77 -4.42
C LEU A 373 -15.17 6.73 -4.97
N LEU A 374 -14.78 7.93 -5.40
CA LEU A 374 -15.71 8.97 -5.85
C LEU A 374 -16.73 8.47 -6.89
N PRO A 375 -16.37 7.69 -7.94
CA PRO A 375 -17.32 7.18 -8.94
C PRO A 375 -18.41 6.26 -8.37
N ASN A 376 -18.23 5.73 -7.16
CA ASN A 376 -19.26 4.92 -6.50
C ASN A 376 -20.34 5.76 -5.80
N TYR A 377 -20.09 7.05 -5.65
CA TYR A 377 -20.99 8.00 -4.97
C TYR A 377 -21.55 9.04 -5.93
N VAL A 378 -20.87 9.27 -7.07
CA VAL A 378 -21.25 10.26 -8.07
C VAL A 378 -21.35 9.55 -9.42
N THR A 379 -22.52 9.62 -10.05
CA THR A 379 -22.80 8.96 -11.34
C THR A 379 -22.45 9.81 -12.57
N THR A 380 -21.93 11.02 -12.36
CA THR A 380 -21.40 11.89 -13.42
C THR A 380 -20.07 11.36 -13.96
N GLU A 381 -19.68 11.78 -15.17
CA GLU A 381 -18.37 11.41 -15.71
C GLU A 381 -17.25 11.77 -14.72
N ILE A 382 -16.29 10.87 -14.55
CA ILE A 382 -15.20 10.98 -13.54
C ILE A 382 -14.47 12.33 -13.65
N ASP A 383 -14.33 12.85 -14.88
CA ASP A 383 -13.64 14.11 -15.14
C ASP A 383 -14.43 15.33 -14.63
N GLU A 384 -15.76 15.30 -14.63
CA GLU A 384 -16.58 16.41 -14.13
C GLU A 384 -16.42 16.61 -12.63
N GLY A 385 -16.41 15.52 -11.84
CA GLY A 385 -16.17 15.58 -10.40
C GLY A 385 -14.81 16.19 -10.04
N LYS A 386 -13.75 15.80 -10.76
CA LYS A 386 -12.41 16.36 -10.59
C LYS A 386 -12.34 17.85 -10.94
N VAL A 387 -13.01 18.26 -12.01
CA VAL A 387 -13.09 19.68 -12.40
C VAL A 387 -13.80 20.52 -11.32
N VAL A 388 -14.88 20.00 -10.75
CA VAL A 388 -15.60 20.68 -9.67
C VAL A 388 -14.70 20.86 -8.44
N ILE A 389 -14.00 19.81 -8.01
CA ILE A 389 -13.07 19.88 -6.87
C ILE A 389 -11.94 20.88 -7.14
N ALA A 390 -11.35 20.87 -8.35
CA ALA A 390 -10.33 21.84 -8.74
C ALA A 390 -10.84 23.30 -8.70
N ARG A 391 -12.06 23.54 -9.17
CA ARG A 391 -12.67 24.89 -9.11
C ARG A 391 -13.03 25.29 -7.68
N MET A 392 -13.56 24.38 -6.89
CA MET A 392 -13.80 24.62 -5.45
C MET A 392 -12.51 25.03 -4.75
N SER A 393 -11.40 24.33 -5.03
CA SER A 393 -10.11 24.67 -4.41
C SER A 393 -9.62 26.07 -4.78
N ALA A 394 -9.86 26.51 -6.01
CA ALA A 394 -9.52 27.87 -6.45
C ALA A 394 -10.30 28.92 -5.66
N PHE A 395 -11.62 28.73 -5.46
CA PHE A 395 -12.44 29.60 -4.63
C PHE A 395 -11.95 29.63 -3.17
N ILE A 396 -11.70 28.45 -2.57
CA ILE A 396 -11.23 28.34 -1.17
C ILE A 396 -9.87 29.01 -1.00
N ASN A 397 -8.92 28.81 -1.91
CA ASN A 397 -7.60 29.44 -1.84
C ASN A 397 -7.66 30.97 -2.01
N SER A 398 -8.64 31.49 -2.75
CA SER A 398 -8.88 32.94 -2.85
C SER A 398 -9.67 33.54 -1.68
N GLY A 399 -10.12 32.68 -0.74
CA GLY A 399 -10.94 33.10 0.40
C GLY A 399 -12.44 33.21 0.11
N ASP A 400 -12.87 32.80 -1.07
CA ASP A 400 -14.27 32.83 -1.51
C ASP A 400 -14.96 31.49 -1.20
N ILE A 401 -15.27 31.27 0.08
CA ILE A 401 -15.99 30.05 0.51
C ILE A 401 -17.44 30.02 0.00
N ASP A 402 -18.06 31.19 -0.23
CA ASP A 402 -19.43 31.29 -0.78
C ASP A 402 -19.49 30.74 -2.21
N GLY A 403 -18.55 31.15 -3.05
CA GLY A 403 -18.40 30.62 -4.41
C GLY A 403 -18.15 29.10 -4.45
N ALA A 404 -17.34 28.59 -3.51
CA ALA A 404 -17.09 27.17 -3.39
C ALA A 404 -18.36 26.38 -3.01
N LEU A 405 -19.15 26.87 -2.06
CA LEU A 405 -20.39 26.24 -1.62
C LEU A 405 -21.49 26.32 -2.68
N SER A 406 -21.60 27.45 -3.38
CA SER A 406 -22.53 27.60 -4.51
C SER A 406 -22.21 26.59 -5.65
N LEU A 407 -20.92 26.39 -5.95
CA LEU A 407 -20.50 25.40 -6.93
C LEU A 407 -20.80 23.98 -6.46
N LEU A 408 -20.54 23.67 -5.18
CA LEU A 408 -20.86 22.38 -4.58
C LEU A 408 -22.36 22.09 -4.61
N GLN A 409 -23.20 23.05 -4.24
CA GLN A 409 -24.66 22.94 -4.31
C GLN A 409 -25.14 22.62 -5.73
N THR A 410 -24.59 23.34 -6.73
CA THR A 410 -24.89 23.12 -8.15
C THR A 410 -24.49 21.71 -8.58
N PHE A 411 -23.31 21.24 -8.18
CA PHE A 411 -22.81 19.90 -8.50
C PHE A 411 -23.69 18.83 -7.86
N LEU A 412 -24.06 18.98 -6.58
CA LEU A 412 -24.93 18.04 -5.89
C LEU A 412 -26.31 17.88 -6.57
N ALA A 413 -26.83 18.97 -7.17
CA ALA A 413 -28.06 18.93 -7.93
C ALA A 413 -27.98 18.10 -9.23
N THR A 414 -26.76 17.87 -9.75
CA THR A 414 -26.55 17.01 -10.94
C THR A 414 -26.42 15.53 -10.58
N VAL A 415 -26.23 15.19 -9.32
CA VAL A 415 -26.08 13.80 -8.85
C VAL A 415 -27.46 13.10 -8.91
N PRO A 416 -27.65 12.08 -9.77
CA PRO A 416 -28.92 11.41 -9.91
C PRO A 416 -29.38 10.73 -8.61
N TYR A 417 -30.67 10.69 -8.40
CA TYR A 417 -31.28 9.92 -7.35
C TYR A 417 -31.03 8.42 -7.53
N CYS A 418 -30.37 7.80 -6.56
CA CYS A 418 -30.22 6.34 -6.50
C CYS A 418 -31.07 5.78 -5.35
N ASP A 419 -32.21 5.15 -5.69
CA ASP A 419 -33.06 4.47 -4.69
C ASP A 419 -32.34 3.29 -3.99
N ASN A 420 -31.30 2.74 -4.62
CA ASN A 420 -30.50 1.62 -4.13
C ASN A 420 -29.14 2.09 -3.58
N THR A 421 -29.15 3.06 -2.64
CA THR A 421 -27.91 3.40 -1.94
C THR A 421 -27.51 2.25 -1.04
N LEU A 422 -26.45 1.54 -1.42
CA LEU A 422 -25.85 0.45 -0.65
C LEU A 422 -25.21 0.92 0.66
N TYR A 423 -25.16 2.23 0.89
CA TYR A 423 -24.43 2.86 1.98
C TYR A 423 -25.33 3.77 2.80
N GLU A 424 -25.34 3.56 4.10
CA GLU A 424 -25.94 4.49 5.05
C GLU A 424 -25.25 5.86 4.95
N GLY A 425 -26.04 6.94 4.86
CA GLY A 425 -25.49 8.28 4.77
C GLY A 425 -24.74 8.58 3.46
N HIS A 426 -25.21 8.07 2.32
CA HIS A 426 -24.57 8.23 1.00
C HIS A 426 -24.04 9.66 0.74
N TYR A 427 -24.88 10.68 0.93
CA TYR A 427 -24.48 12.08 0.74
C TYR A 427 -23.41 12.54 1.73
N GLN A 428 -23.45 12.04 2.97
CA GLN A 428 -22.41 12.33 3.96
C GLN A 428 -21.06 11.78 3.51
N GLN A 429 -21.05 10.56 2.99
CA GLN A 429 -19.81 9.94 2.50
C GLN A 429 -19.29 10.62 1.22
N MET A 430 -20.19 11.03 0.32
CA MET A 430 -19.84 11.79 -0.86
C MET A 430 -19.19 13.14 -0.50
N LEU A 431 -19.81 13.91 0.40
CA LEU A 431 -19.25 15.16 0.90
C LEU A 431 -17.91 14.93 1.58
N TYR A 432 -17.79 13.86 2.38
CA TYR A 432 -16.53 13.47 3.01
C TYR A 432 -15.41 13.27 1.96
N ILE A 433 -15.68 12.53 0.89
CA ILE A 433 -14.73 12.30 -0.20
C ILE A 433 -14.35 13.61 -0.90
N ILE A 434 -15.35 14.44 -1.25
CA ILE A 434 -15.12 15.72 -1.95
C ILE A 434 -14.21 16.62 -1.11
N PHE A 435 -14.50 16.79 0.17
CA PHE A 435 -13.67 17.62 1.04
C PHE A 435 -12.28 17.01 1.25
N ALA A 436 -12.15 15.68 1.39
CA ALA A 436 -10.86 15.04 1.53
C ALA A 436 -9.96 15.27 0.30
N LEU A 437 -10.55 15.29 -0.90
CA LEU A 437 -9.82 15.53 -2.15
C LEU A 437 -9.32 16.98 -2.32
N LEU A 438 -9.84 17.94 -1.57
CA LEU A 438 -9.29 19.32 -1.56
C LEU A 438 -7.83 19.36 -1.08
N ALA A 439 -7.39 18.34 -0.33
CA ALA A 439 -5.99 18.22 0.09
C ALA A 439 -4.99 18.18 -1.07
N ASP A 440 -5.41 17.77 -2.28
CA ASP A 440 -4.55 17.78 -3.47
C ASP A 440 -4.17 19.19 -3.93
N TYR A 441 -4.96 20.20 -3.57
CA TYR A 441 -4.84 21.57 -4.02
C TYR A 441 -4.23 22.52 -2.98
N ARG A 442 -3.30 22.02 -2.13
CA ARG A 442 -2.62 22.77 -1.07
C ARG A 442 -3.56 23.31 0.03
N ILE A 443 -4.68 22.64 0.23
CA ILE A 443 -5.59 22.91 1.33
C ILE A 443 -5.35 21.83 2.39
N ILE A 444 -5.02 22.24 3.61
CA ILE A 444 -4.93 21.30 4.73
C ILE A 444 -6.36 20.99 5.16
N VAL A 445 -6.71 19.72 5.17
CA VAL A 445 -8.06 19.26 5.49
C VAL A 445 -8.02 18.40 6.74
N GLU A 446 -8.65 18.86 7.81
CA GLU A 446 -8.93 18.06 8.99
C GLU A 446 -10.42 17.73 9.04
N GLN A 447 -10.75 16.45 9.12
CA GLN A 447 -12.14 16.01 9.22
C GLN A 447 -12.32 15.18 10.50
N ARG A 448 -13.37 15.50 11.25
CA ARG A 448 -13.77 14.73 12.43
C ARG A 448 -15.19 14.25 12.24
N THR A 449 -15.37 12.93 12.20
CA THR A 449 -16.68 12.30 12.07
C THR A 449 -17.11 11.73 13.43
N ALA A 450 -18.28 12.14 13.91
CA ALA A 450 -18.98 11.47 14.98
C ALA A 450 -20.42 11.27 14.49
N LYS A 451 -21.05 10.11 14.78
CA LYS A 451 -22.40 9.68 14.36
C LYS A 451 -23.28 10.82 13.82
N GLY A 452 -23.29 11.02 12.50
CA GLY A 452 -24.14 11.99 11.81
C GLY A 452 -23.66 13.45 11.83
N ARG A 453 -22.42 13.73 12.21
CA ARG A 453 -21.80 15.07 12.24
C ARG A 453 -20.48 15.03 11.49
N THR A 454 -20.22 16.05 10.70
CA THR A 454 -18.94 16.19 10.01
C THR A 454 -18.39 17.57 10.34
N ASP A 455 -17.37 17.65 11.19
CA ASP A 455 -16.64 18.87 11.46
C ASP A 455 -15.46 18.89 10.49
N ILE A 456 -15.32 19.94 9.70
CA ILE A 456 -14.28 20.09 8.70
C ILE A 456 -13.53 21.40 8.96
N THR A 457 -12.21 21.33 9.01
CA THR A 457 -11.35 22.50 8.98
C THR A 457 -10.58 22.52 7.67
N LEU A 458 -10.67 23.62 6.92
CA LEU A 458 -9.89 23.83 5.71
C LEU A 458 -8.92 24.97 5.99
N GLU A 459 -7.62 24.72 5.85
CA GLU A 459 -6.58 25.70 6.07
C GLU A 459 -5.82 25.96 4.78
N THR A 460 -5.81 27.24 4.36
CA THR A 460 -5.06 27.74 3.21
C THR A 460 -3.88 28.59 3.69
N HIS A 461 -3.17 29.25 2.79
CA HIS A 461 -2.10 30.19 3.15
C HIS A 461 -2.63 31.31 4.05
N ASP A 462 -3.79 31.91 3.73
CA ASP A 462 -4.29 33.13 4.36
C ASP A 462 -5.53 32.94 5.23
N HIS A 463 -6.21 31.79 5.11
CA HIS A 463 -7.51 31.54 5.74
C HIS A 463 -7.55 30.22 6.48
N VAL A 464 -8.38 30.17 7.53
CA VAL A 464 -8.84 28.95 8.19
C VAL A 464 -10.37 28.97 8.16
N PHE A 465 -10.97 28.02 7.44
CA PHE A 465 -12.42 27.83 7.41
C PHE A 465 -12.79 26.69 8.36
N ILE A 466 -13.64 26.99 9.32
CA ILE A 466 -14.20 26.03 10.27
C ILE A 466 -15.63 25.77 9.85
N ILE A 467 -15.90 24.58 9.37
CA ILE A 467 -17.16 24.20 8.74
C ILE A 467 -17.84 23.13 9.60
N GLU A 468 -19.08 23.39 9.97
CA GLU A 468 -19.96 22.42 10.62
C GLU A 468 -21.15 22.11 9.70
N LEU A 469 -21.42 20.81 9.48
CA LEU A 469 -22.53 20.31 8.68
C LEU A 469 -23.65 19.79 9.56
N LYS A 470 -24.87 20.22 9.28
CA LYS A 470 -26.10 19.71 9.91
C LYS A 470 -27.01 19.09 8.87
N PHE A 471 -27.42 17.85 9.13
CA PHE A 471 -28.36 17.11 8.29
C PHE A 471 -29.78 17.27 8.85
N ASP A 472 -30.71 17.68 7.97
CA ASP A 472 -32.13 17.96 8.31
C ASP A 472 -32.29 18.94 9.50
N LYS A 473 -31.39 19.94 9.60
CA LYS A 473 -31.35 21.02 10.61
C LYS A 473 -30.94 22.32 9.96
N THR A 474 -30.78 23.40 10.75
CA THR A 474 -30.45 24.74 10.25
C THR A 474 -28.95 25.04 10.22
N ALA A 475 -28.53 25.97 9.38
CA ALA A 475 -27.17 26.49 9.34
C ALA A 475 -26.81 27.28 10.61
N GLU A 476 -27.79 27.90 11.27
CA GLU A 476 -27.59 28.59 12.56
C GLU A 476 -27.22 27.59 13.67
N GLU A 477 -27.91 26.43 13.76
CA GLU A 477 -27.54 25.38 14.73
C GLU A 477 -26.10 24.86 14.51
N ALA A 478 -25.63 24.88 13.26
CA ALA A 478 -24.25 24.53 12.95
C ALA A 478 -23.28 25.57 13.51
N LEU A 479 -23.54 26.85 13.28
CA LEU A 479 -22.73 27.95 13.83
C LEU A 479 -22.72 27.97 15.36
N GLU A 480 -23.87 27.81 15.99
CA GLU A 480 -23.97 27.72 17.43
C GLU A 480 -23.08 26.61 18.01
N GLN A 481 -22.97 25.47 17.32
CA GLN A 481 -22.07 24.39 17.74
C GLN A 481 -20.59 24.78 17.60
N ILE A 482 -20.18 25.45 16.52
CA ILE A 482 -18.80 25.95 16.35
C ILE A 482 -18.44 26.88 17.53
N GLU A 483 -19.34 27.79 17.90
CA GLU A 483 -19.15 28.73 19.01
C GLU A 483 -19.10 28.01 20.37
N ALA A 484 -20.08 27.15 20.65
CA ALA A 484 -20.17 26.43 21.92
C ALA A 484 -18.93 25.56 22.21
N LYS A 485 -18.34 24.98 21.16
CA LYS A 485 -17.15 24.13 21.26
C LYS A 485 -15.84 24.89 21.09
N ARG A 486 -15.89 26.20 20.79
CA ARG A 486 -14.73 27.09 20.69
C ARG A 486 -13.66 26.59 19.73
N TYR A 487 -14.05 25.99 18.62
CA TYR A 487 -13.09 25.43 17.64
C TYR A 487 -12.11 26.46 17.08
N ALA A 488 -12.51 27.73 16.99
CA ALA A 488 -11.68 28.83 16.52
C ALA A 488 -10.46 29.12 17.41
N ASP A 489 -10.53 28.78 18.70
CA ASP A 489 -9.45 29.09 19.66
C ASP A 489 -8.14 28.39 19.29
N ALA A 490 -8.21 27.21 18.70
CA ALA A 490 -7.04 26.43 18.25
C ALA A 490 -6.21 27.20 17.19
N PHE A 491 -6.83 28.10 16.45
CA PHE A 491 -6.22 28.83 15.34
C PHE A 491 -5.95 30.32 15.66
N ALA A 492 -6.26 30.76 16.88
CA ALA A 492 -6.13 32.18 17.27
C ALA A 492 -4.71 32.77 17.07
N LEU A 493 -3.68 31.91 17.15
CA LEU A 493 -2.28 32.33 16.98
C LEU A 493 -1.72 32.09 15.57
N SER A 494 -2.53 31.56 14.63
CA SER A 494 -2.08 31.24 13.27
C SER A 494 -1.71 32.43 12.40
N GLY A 495 -2.18 33.63 12.77
CA GLY A 495 -2.05 34.86 11.96
C GLY A 495 -2.95 34.88 10.71
N LYS A 496 -3.78 33.86 10.51
CA LYS A 496 -4.69 33.71 9.37
C LYS A 496 -6.09 34.21 9.69
N LYS A 497 -6.84 34.58 8.66
CA LYS A 497 -8.25 34.97 8.82
C LYS A 497 -9.09 33.73 9.10
N ILE A 498 -9.75 33.71 10.26
CA ILE A 498 -10.64 32.60 10.65
C ILE A 498 -12.05 32.92 10.17
N VAL A 499 -12.65 31.99 9.45
CA VAL A 499 -14.01 32.06 8.90
C VAL A 499 -14.80 30.88 9.40
N LYS A 500 -15.95 31.11 10.02
CA LYS A 500 -16.85 30.09 10.53
C LYS A 500 -18.00 29.89 9.55
N VAL A 501 -18.31 28.65 9.22
CA VAL A 501 -19.29 28.29 8.20
C VAL A 501 -20.23 27.23 8.75
N GLY A 502 -21.48 27.57 8.92
CA GLY A 502 -22.55 26.63 9.22
C GLY A 502 -23.27 26.23 7.93
N ILE A 503 -23.42 24.93 7.67
CA ILE A 503 -24.09 24.40 6.47
C ILE A 503 -25.25 23.52 6.89
N ALA A 504 -26.43 23.77 6.33
CA ALA A 504 -27.60 22.89 6.41
C ALA A 504 -27.70 22.04 5.14
N PHE A 505 -27.91 20.76 5.32
CA PHE A 505 -28.10 19.80 4.24
C PHE A 505 -29.41 19.03 4.45
N SER A 506 -30.30 19.01 3.45
CA SER A 506 -31.50 18.18 3.47
C SER A 506 -31.21 16.81 2.86
N VAL A 507 -31.48 15.75 3.62
CA VAL A 507 -31.36 14.36 3.15
C VAL A 507 -32.69 13.84 2.62
N LYS A 508 -33.80 14.34 3.11
CA LYS A 508 -35.15 13.82 2.84
C LYS A 508 -35.80 14.45 1.62
N ASP A 509 -35.76 15.78 1.55
CA ASP A 509 -36.51 16.53 0.53
C ASP A 509 -35.65 16.86 -0.70
N GLU A 510 -34.73 17.80 -0.56
CA GLU A 510 -33.95 18.33 -1.69
C GLU A 510 -32.67 17.52 -1.96
N ARG A 511 -32.17 16.80 -0.94
CA ARG A 511 -30.91 16.02 -0.99
C ARG A 511 -29.72 16.86 -1.44
N ASN A 512 -29.68 18.09 -0.93
CA ASN A 512 -28.71 19.09 -1.29
C ASN A 512 -28.41 20.03 -0.11
N ILE A 513 -27.47 20.92 -0.28
CA ILE A 513 -27.25 22.07 0.60
C ILE A 513 -28.46 23.00 0.46
N THR A 514 -29.16 23.24 1.55
CA THR A 514 -30.35 24.11 1.56
C THR A 514 -30.00 25.53 1.98
N GLU A 515 -29.05 25.68 2.87
CA GLU A 515 -28.65 26.97 3.43
C GLU A 515 -27.20 26.90 3.93
N TRP A 516 -26.46 28.00 3.89
CA TRP A 516 -25.24 28.19 4.64
C TRP A 516 -25.11 29.60 5.20
N ILE A 517 -24.43 29.75 6.31
CA ILE A 517 -24.17 31.04 6.96
C ILE A 517 -22.65 31.14 7.21
N ILE A 518 -22.07 32.28 6.83
CA ILE A 518 -20.64 32.57 6.95
C ILE A 518 -20.46 33.70 7.97
N ARG A 519 -19.56 33.53 8.94
CA ARG A 519 -19.19 34.57 9.96
C ARG A 519 -17.70 34.70 10.13
#